data_9f8be1f1feb042170ff68552a8f335e5
#
_entry.id   9f8be1f1feb042170ff68552a8f335e5
#
_cell.length_a   1.000
_cell.length_b   1.000
_cell.length_c   1.000
_cell.angle_alpha   90.00
_cell.angle_beta   90.00
_cell.angle_gamma   90.00
#
_symmetry.space_group_name_H-M   'P 1'
#
loop_
_entity.id
_entity.type
_entity.pdbx_description
1 polymer ?
#
loop_
_entity_poly.entity_id
_entity_poly.type
_entity_poly.pdbx_seq_one_letter_code
_entity_poly.pdbx_strand_id
1 'polypeptide(L)'
;MHGDITSRKGVQSSNIISKLGNEIWKYANSQHYKAKDFKQIIHIVDTDAVFIPDEKIIEDESAKEILYQSDGIHTQKPDEIIERNLQKKENLYRLRKTGQIWNIQYRVYYMSCNLDHVLYNKRNSTEEEKEEDASYKF
;
A
#
# COMPACT_ATOMS: atom_id res chain seq x y z
N MET A 1 12.40 -2.91 -1.00
CA MET A 1 11.42 -3.05 0.08
C MET A 1 10.31 -3.96 -0.41
N HIS A 2 9.88 -4.87 0.40
CA HIS A 2 8.93 -5.89 0.00
C HIS A 2 7.58 -5.70 0.69
N GLY A 3 6.51 -5.70 -0.11
CA GLY A 3 5.15 -5.60 0.37
C GLY A 3 4.74 -4.22 0.82
N ASP A 4 3.49 -4.08 1.16
CA ASP A 4 2.89 -2.82 1.59
C ASP A 4 2.99 -2.69 3.11
N ILE A 5 3.83 -1.80 3.57
CA ILE A 5 4.04 -1.56 5.00
C ILE A 5 2.77 -1.07 5.70
N THR A 6 1.88 -0.38 4.98
CA THR A 6 0.67 0.22 5.60
C THR A 6 -0.38 -0.81 6.01
N SER A 7 -0.31 -2.01 5.48
CA SER A 7 -1.22 -3.12 5.84
C SER A 7 -0.49 -4.34 6.39
N ARG A 8 0.80 -4.23 6.66
CA ARG A 8 1.62 -5.32 7.20
C ARG A 8 1.23 -5.62 8.64
N LYS A 9 1.17 -6.90 8.98
CA LYS A 9 0.89 -7.35 10.34
C LYS A 9 1.88 -6.73 11.34
N GLY A 10 1.34 -6.20 12.43
CA GLY A 10 2.15 -5.58 13.49
C GLY A 10 2.57 -4.14 13.24
N VAL A 11 2.21 -3.57 12.08
CA VAL A 11 2.51 -2.17 11.76
C VAL A 11 1.30 -1.30 12.08
N GLN A 12 1.46 -0.39 13.00
CA GLN A 12 0.40 0.51 13.49
C GLN A 12 0.88 1.96 13.40
N SER A 13 -0.05 2.91 13.55
CA SER A 13 0.27 4.33 13.49
C SER A 13 1.33 4.74 14.52
N SER A 14 1.42 4.04 15.65
CA SER A 14 2.40 4.31 16.69
C SER A 14 3.82 3.87 16.33
N ASN A 15 4.00 2.95 15.38
CA ASN A 15 5.32 2.41 15.05
C ASN A 15 5.67 2.48 13.56
N ILE A 16 4.75 2.91 12.69
CA ILE A 16 4.98 2.86 11.25
C ILE A 16 6.17 3.71 10.80
N ILE A 17 6.37 4.87 11.39
CA ILE A 17 7.49 5.76 11.03
C ILE A 17 8.82 5.10 11.37
N SER A 18 8.92 4.51 12.54
CA SER A 18 10.10 3.79 12.98
C SER A 18 10.39 2.58 12.09
N LYS A 19 9.36 1.80 11.77
CA LYS A 19 9.52 0.61 10.92
C LYS A 19 9.88 0.98 9.49
N LEU A 20 9.26 2.02 8.94
CA LEU A 20 9.61 2.53 7.61
C LEU A 20 11.05 3.06 7.58
N GLY A 21 11.44 3.81 8.60
CA GLY A 21 12.81 4.28 8.74
C GLY A 21 13.83 3.15 8.78
N ASN A 22 13.51 2.06 9.49
CA ASN A 22 14.38 0.89 9.53
C ASN A 22 14.52 0.21 8.16
N GLU A 23 13.45 0.11 7.39
CA GLU A 23 13.51 -0.46 6.04
C GLU A 23 14.35 0.41 5.10
N ILE A 24 14.19 1.73 5.18
CA ILE A 24 15.00 2.67 4.40
C ILE A 24 16.47 2.54 4.80
N TRP A 25 16.75 2.44 6.09
CA TRP A 25 18.10 2.28 6.59
C TRP A 25 18.75 0.99 6.08
N LYS A 26 18.02 -0.13 6.11
CA LYS A 26 18.51 -1.41 5.59
C LYS A 26 18.86 -1.31 4.11
N TYR A 27 17.99 -0.69 3.32
CA TYR A 27 18.24 -0.49 1.91
C TYR A 27 19.48 0.39 1.68
N ALA A 28 19.54 1.54 2.33
CA ALA A 28 20.65 2.46 2.22
C ALA A 28 21.98 1.80 2.59
N ASN A 29 21.97 1.06 3.69
CA ASN A 29 23.16 0.35 4.15
C ASN A 29 23.61 -0.73 3.16
N SER A 30 22.67 -1.47 2.57
CA SER A 30 22.98 -2.49 1.57
C SER A 30 23.61 -1.90 0.31
N GLN A 31 23.29 -0.65 -0.04
CA GLN A 31 23.82 0.06 -1.19
C GLN A 31 24.98 0.99 -0.83
N HIS A 32 25.41 0.99 0.42
CA HIS A 32 26.46 1.89 0.95
C HIS A 32 26.11 3.38 0.82
N TYR A 33 24.83 3.71 0.85
CA TYR A 33 24.34 5.08 0.87
C TYR A 33 24.24 5.61 2.30
N LYS A 34 24.48 6.91 2.45
CA LYS A 34 24.27 7.65 3.70
C LYS A 34 23.06 8.57 3.52
N ALA A 35 22.52 9.09 4.64
CA ALA A 35 21.38 10.00 4.59
C ALA A 35 21.60 11.18 3.64
N LYS A 36 22.81 11.72 3.61
CA LYS A 36 23.18 12.84 2.71
C LYS A 36 23.10 12.52 1.22
N ASP A 37 23.08 11.23 0.86
CA ASP A 37 23.00 10.80 -0.53
C ASP A 37 21.56 10.84 -1.07
N PHE A 38 20.59 11.08 -0.20
CA PHE A 38 19.17 11.14 -0.56
C PHE A 38 18.68 12.58 -0.58
N LYS A 39 18.07 12.98 -1.68
CA LYS A 39 17.46 14.31 -1.80
C LYS A 39 16.07 14.31 -1.15
N GLN A 40 15.30 13.24 -1.38
CA GLN A 40 13.97 13.07 -0.82
C GLN A 40 13.58 11.61 -0.84
N ILE A 41 12.57 11.28 -0.05
CA ILE A 41 11.93 9.96 -0.03
C ILE A 41 10.53 10.14 -0.58
N ILE A 42 10.22 9.43 -1.66
CA ILE A 42 8.89 9.40 -2.24
C ILE A 42 8.32 8.01 -1.98
N HIS A 43 7.20 7.96 -1.28
CA HIS A 43 6.52 6.73 -0.93
C HIS A 43 5.19 6.67 -1.69
N ILE A 44 5.04 5.69 -2.56
CA ILE A 44 3.83 5.50 -3.34
C ILE A 44 3.06 4.33 -2.73
N VAL A 45 1.81 4.57 -2.38
CA VAL A 45 0.97 3.60 -1.68
C VAL A 45 -0.32 3.36 -2.47
N ASP A 46 -0.63 2.09 -2.68
CA ASP A 46 -1.94 1.69 -3.18
C ASP A 46 -2.96 1.82 -2.05
N THR A 47 -4.10 2.44 -2.31
CA THR A 47 -5.14 2.59 -1.29
C THR A 47 -5.92 1.30 -1.07
N ASP A 48 -5.92 0.39 -2.03
CA ASP A 48 -6.67 -0.89 -1.97
C ASP A 48 -8.14 -0.69 -1.59
N ALA A 49 -8.70 0.44 -2.02
CA ALA A 49 -10.08 0.82 -1.74
C ALA A 49 -10.41 0.89 -0.24
N VAL A 50 -9.44 1.25 0.61
CA VAL A 50 -9.65 1.28 2.08
C VAL A 50 -10.69 2.32 2.53
N PHE A 51 -10.99 3.32 1.70
CA PHE A 51 -11.95 4.37 2.01
C PHE A 51 -13.39 3.99 1.66
N ILE A 52 -13.61 2.79 1.13
CA ILE A 52 -14.94 2.28 0.85
C ILE A 52 -15.70 2.06 2.18
N PRO A 53 -17.03 2.37 2.25
CA PRO A 53 -17.80 2.09 3.44
C PRO A 53 -17.84 0.59 3.77
N ASP A 54 -17.88 0.26 5.06
CA ASP A 54 -17.86 -1.15 5.52
C ASP A 54 -19.01 -1.96 4.94
N GLU A 55 -20.19 -1.35 4.73
CA GLU A 55 -21.36 -2.03 4.13
C GLU A 55 -21.16 -2.41 2.66
N LYS A 56 -20.12 -1.88 2.01
CA LYS A 56 -19.73 -2.26 0.64
C LYS A 56 -18.72 -3.41 0.61
N ILE A 57 -18.36 -3.95 1.78
CA ILE A 57 -17.50 -5.12 1.88
C ILE A 57 -18.43 -6.32 1.99
N ILE A 58 -18.46 -7.14 0.93
CA ILE A 58 -19.49 -8.16 0.71
C ILE A 58 -18.90 -9.54 0.93
N GLU A 59 -19.55 -10.35 1.77
CA GLU A 59 -19.19 -11.75 1.92
C GLU A 59 -19.55 -12.51 0.66
N ASP A 60 -18.55 -13.17 0.07
CA ASP A 60 -18.70 -13.93 -1.17
C ASP A 60 -17.85 -15.19 -1.09
N GLU A 61 -18.51 -16.33 -0.88
CA GLU A 61 -17.84 -17.63 -0.75
C GLU A 61 -17.14 -18.06 -2.03
N SER A 62 -17.56 -17.53 -3.18
CA SER A 62 -16.94 -17.82 -4.47
C SER A 62 -15.67 -17.01 -4.71
N ALA A 63 -15.41 -15.98 -3.92
CA ALA A 63 -14.23 -15.13 -4.05
C ALA A 63 -13.01 -15.83 -3.47
N LYS A 64 -12.23 -16.49 -4.30
CA LYS A 64 -10.98 -17.16 -3.87
C LYS A 64 -9.91 -16.18 -3.43
N GLU A 65 -10.00 -14.95 -3.90
CA GLU A 65 -9.14 -13.82 -3.53
C GLU A 65 -10.01 -12.57 -3.36
N ILE A 66 -9.42 -11.48 -2.91
CA ILE A 66 -10.14 -10.22 -2.75
C ILE A 66 -10.46 -9.66 -4.13
N LEU A 67 -11.76 -9.48 -4.43
CA LEU A 67 -12.22 -8.95 -5.72
C LEU A 67 -12.76 -7.54 -5.57
N TYR A 68 -12.22 -6.61 -6.34
CA TYR A 68 -12.66 -5.22 -6.37
C TYR A 68 -13.68 -5.05 -7.50
N GLN A 69 -14.96 -5.03 -7.12
CA GLN A 69 -16.09 -4.98 -8.06
C GLN A 69 -16.77 -3.60 -8.03
N SER A 70 -17.65 -3.35 -8.98
CA SER A 70 -18.37 -2.08 -9.07
C SER A 70 -19.31 -1.84 -7.88
N ASP A 71 -19.80 -2.90 -7.26
CA ASP A 71 -20.71 -2.85 -6.10
C ASP A 71 -19.99 -2.88 -4.75
N GLY A 72 -18.67 -3.11 -4.76
CA GLY A 72 -17.88 -3.15 -3.54
C GLY A 72 -16.74 -4.16 -3.59
N ILE A 73 -16.23 -4.51 -2.42
CA ILE A 73 -15.19 -5.51 -2.26
C ILE A 73 -15.84 -6.85 -1.92
N HIS A 74 -15.56 -7.87 -2.72
CA HIS A 74 -16.03 -9.23 -2.48
C HIS A 74 -14.90 -10.05 -1.85
N THR A 75 -15.18 -10.70 -0.74
CA THR A 75 -14.21 -11.49 0.01
C THR A 75 -14.90 -12.59 0.81
N GLN A 76 -14.17 -13.67 1.07
CA GLN A 76 -14.65 -14.73 1.97
C GLN A 76 -14.63 -14.29 3.44
N LYS A 77 -13.84 -13.27 3.77
CA LYS A 77 -13.61 -12.83 5.16
C LYS A 77 -13.75 -11.32 5.29
N PRO A 78 -15.01 -10.79 5.26
CA PRO A 78 -15.23 -9.34 5.32
C PRO A 78 -14.67 -8.68 6.58
N ASP A 79 -14.72 -9.34 7.73
CA ASP A 79 -14.22 -8.77 8.98
C ASP A 79 -12.71 -8.50 8.93
N GLU A 80 -11.95 -9.38 8.28
CA GLU A 80 -10.51 -9.17 8.08
C GLU A 80 -10.23 -7.97 7.19
N ILE A 81 -11.06 -7.74 6.17
CA ILE A 81 -10.92 -6.60 5.28
C ILE A 81 -11.26 -5.30 6.00
N ILE A 82 -12.32 -5.31 6.82
CA ILE A 82 -12.71 -4.14 7.63
C ILE A 82 -11.56 -3.76 8.57
N GLU A 83 -10.98 -4.74 9.25
CA GLU A 83 -9.86 -4.53 10.17
C GLU A 83 -8.62 -4.03 9.42
N ARG A 84 -8.30 -4.62 8.26
CA ARG A 84 -7.21 -4.15 7.41
C ARG A 84 -7.42 -2.70 6.98
N ASN A 85 -8.65 -2.35 6.58
CA ASN A 85 -8.97 -1.00 6.14
C ASN A 85 -8.77 0.01 7.25
N LEU A 86 -9.17 -0.33 8.47
CA LEU A 86 -8.97 0.55 9.62
C LEU A 86 -7.48 0.78 9.90
N GLN A 87 -6.71 -0.29 9.97
CA GLN A 87 -5.26 -0.23 10.18
C GLN A 87 -4.59 0.61 9.11
N LYS A 88 -4.90 0.34 7.85
CA LYS A 88 -4.29 1.03 6.72
C LYS A 88 -4.65 2.52 6.70
N LYS A 89 -5.91 2.87 6.98
CA LYS A 89 -6.34 4.27 7.06
C LYS A 89 -5.57 5.04 8.15
N GLU A 90 -5.41 4.45 9.30
CA GLU A 90 -4.66 5.06 10.41
C GLU A 90 -3.18 5.24 10.04
N ASN A 91 -2.59 4.23 9.42
CA ASN A 91 -1.20 4.29 8.95
C ASN A 91 -1.02 5.36 7.86
N LEU A 92 -1.92 5.42 6.89
CA LEU A 92 -1.88 6.43 5.83
C LEU A 92 -2.00 7.85 6.40
N TYR A 93 -2.89 8.03 7.38
CA TYR A 93 -3.05 9.32 8.04
C TYR A 93 -1.76 9.74 8.76
N ARG A 94 -1.10 8.80 9.43
CA ARG A 94 0.17 9.06 10.11
C ARG A 94 1.29 9.42 9.11
N LEU A 95 1.39 8.68 8.01
CA LEU A 95 2.38 8.95 6.96
C LEU A 95 2.15 10.31 6.31
N ARG A 96 0.89 10.66 6.05
CA ARG A 96 0.52 11.94 5.44
C ARG A 96 1.00 13.14 6.26
N LYS A 97 1.03 13.00 7.58
CA LYS A 97 1.48 14.05 8.49
C LYS A 97 3.00 14.10 8.66
N THR A 98 3.71 13.12 8.13
CA THR A 98 5.15 13.00 8.30
C THR A 98 5.86 13.79 7.20
N GLY A 99 6.66 14.77 7.59
CA GLY A 99 7.41 15.62 6.66
C GLY A 99 8.83 15.16 6.39
N GLN A 100 9.42 14.42 7.31
CA GLN A 100 10.80 13.96 7.21
C GLN A 100 10.98 12.59 7.85
N ILE A 101 11.91 11.81 7.28
CA ILE A 101 12.45 10.59 7.87
C ILE A 101 13.97 10.71 7.79
N TRP A 102 14.68 10.57 8.92
CA TRP A 102 16.14 10.77 9.02
C TRP A 102 16.60 12.15 8.53
N ASN A 103 15.80 13.17 8.77
CA ASN A 103 16.06 14.51 8.24
C ASN A 103 16.04 14.61 6.71
N ILE A 104 15.53 13.58 6.03
CA ILE A 104 15.32 13.57 4.59
C ILE A 104 13.85 13.91 4.34
N GLN A 105 13.57 14.81 3.42
CA GLN A 105 12.20 15.18 3.06
C GLN A 105 11.43 13.92 2.65
N TYR A 106 10.26 13.74 3.23
CA TYR A 106 9.39 12.58 2.97
C TYR A 106 8.04 13.04 2.43
N ARG A 107 7.56 12.37 1.40
CA ARG A 107 6.21 12.56 0.87
C ARG A 107 5.58 11.23 0.52
N VAL A 108 4.31 11.09 0.85
CA VAL A 108 3.51 9.94 0.47
C VAL A 108 2.50 10.35 -0.60
N TYR A 109 2.34 9.51 -1.61
CA TYR A 109 1.36 9.68 -2.67
C TYR A 109 0.46 8.45 -2.71
N TYR A 110 -0.83 8.67 -2.87
CA TYR A 110 -1.83 7.60 -2.91
C TYR A 110 -2.28 7.36 -4.33
N MET A 111 -2.51 6.09 -4.66
CA MET A 111 -3.11 5.69 -5.91
C MET A 111 -4.50 5.12 -5.64
N SER A 112 -5.44 5.41 -6.53
CA SER A 112 -6.82 4.93 -6.43
C SER A 112 -6.84 3.42 -6.64
N CYS A 113 -7.54 2.70 -5.79
CA CYS A 113 -7.65 1.25 -5.80
C CYS A 113 -6.30 0.57 -5.62
N ASN A 114 -5.65 0.26 -6.73
CA ASN A 114 -4.32 -0.31 -6.75
C ASN A 114 -3.55 0.18 -7.97
N LEU A 115 -2.26 -0.12 -8.03
CA LEU A 115 -1.37 0.34 -9.09
C LEU A 115 -1.82 -0.14 -10.48
N ASP A 116 -2.28 -1.38 -10.57
CA ASP A 116 -2.76 -1.94 -11.83
C ASP A 116 -3.97 -1.19 -12.36
N HIS A 117 -4.88 -0.78 -11.48
CA HIS A 117 -6.04 0.03 -11.87
C HIS A 117 -5.60 1.37 -12.47
N VAL A 118 -4.63 2.03 -11.85
CA VAL A 118 -4.15 3.35 -12.30
C VAL A 118 -3.40 3.25 -13.62
N LEU A 119 -2.48 2.28 -13.74
CA LEU A 119 -1.61 2.17 -14.92
C LEU A 119 -2.31 1.57 -16.12
N TYR A 120 -3.22 0.63 -15.91
CA TYR A 120 -3.81 -0.19 -16.99
C TYR A 120 -5.32 -0.13 -17.04
N ASN A 121 -5.95 0.67 -16.16
CA ASN A 121 -7.40 0.75 -16.02
C ASN A 121 -8.06 -0.61 -15.74
N LYS A 122 -7.40 -1.42 -14.91
CA LYS A 122 -7.88 -2.74 -14.46
C LYS A 122 -8.04 -2.73 -12.96
N ARG A 123 -9.16 -3.30 -12.45
CA ARG A 123 -9.40 -3.40 -11.01
C ARG A 123 -8.78 -4.65 -10.41
N ASN A 124 -8.80 -5.75 -11.17
CA ASN A 124 -8.23 -7.05 -10.77
C ASN A 124 -7.40 -7.58 -11.93
N SER A 125 -6.11 -7.80 -11.70
CA SER A 125 -5.20 -8.38 -12.68
C SER A 125 -4.61 -9.66 -12.13
N THR A 126 -4.46 -10.68 -12.99
CA THR A 126 -3.71 -11.88 -12.64
C THR A 126 -2.22 -11.55 -12.62
N GLU A 127 -1.41 -12.40 -11.98
CA GLU A 127 0.04 -12.21 -11.99
C GLU A 127 0.61 -12.23 -13.42
N GLU A 128 0.09 -13.12 -14.26
CA GLU A 128 0.46 -13.21 -15.67
C GLU A 128 0.14 -11.91 -16.43
N GLU A 129 -1.05 -11.36 -16.24
CA GLU A 129 -1.44 -10.08 -16.83
C GLU A 129 -0.56 -8.94 -16.35
N LYS A 130 -0.18 -8.93 -15.08
CA LYS A 130 0.70 -7.91 -14.51
C LYS A 130 2.07 -7.95 -15.16
N GLU A 131 2.65 -9.13 -15.35
CA GLU A 131 3.94 -9.30 -16.01
C GLU A 131 3.88 -8.85 -17.47
N GLU A 132 2.84 -9.25 -18.20
CA GLU A 132 2.65 -8.87 -19.60
C GLU A 132 2.49 -7.36 -19.74
N ASP A 133 1.63 -6.74 -18.93
CA ASP A 133 1.42 -5.29 -18.95
C ASP A 133 2.70 -4.53 -18.60
N ALA A 134 3.46 -5.00 -17.63
CA ALA A 134 4.75 -4.40 -17.26
C ALA A 134 5.76 -4.46 -18.39
N SER A 135 5.84 -5.58 -19.14
CA SER A 135 6.74 -5.73 -20.27
C SER A 135 6.41 -4.78 -21.43
N TYR A 136 5.14 -4.40 -21.57
CA TYR A 136 4.69 -3.45 -22.59
C TYR A 136 4.92 -1.98 -22.19
N LYS A 137 4.82 -1.66 -20.91
CA LYS A 137 4.86 -0.28 -20.40
C LYS A 137 6.26 0.17 -20.01
N PHE A 138 7.09 -0.76 -19.66
CA PHE A 138 8.44 -0.51 -19.17
C PHE A 138 9.48 -1.30 -19.96
#